data_c8cd178a4e0c979fea5c8d434e91ba52
#
_entry.id   c8cd178a4e0c979fea5c8d434e91ba52
#
_cell.length_a   1.000
_cell.length_b   1.000
_cell.length_c   1.000
_cell.angle_alpha   90.00
_cell.angle_beta   90.00
_cell.angle_gamma   90.00
#
_symmetry.space_group_name_H-M   'P 1'
#
loop_
_entity.id
_entity.type
_entity.pdbx_description
1 polymer ?
#
loop_
_entity_poly.entity_id
_entity_poly.type
_entity_poly.pdbx_seq_one_letter_code
_entity_poly.pdbx_strand_id
1 'polypeptide(L)'
;MEKEMSRNTWTMRDVFRLSHPKGVNPAIAEFILRGEVLEEAPDIIHGYDAMTKVTSVNGVLSVLEGYPNLPWETIPTHLLNDPEVWKALFHNGQLRGQNAIRNVGRLNKINAFDDMVFAREFANVIADEDNIKASRLHPINYLNAITANRQPGYYEVMETALPGIVHDALNDGFHASFKYVKPANKRTLLGLDVSASMTWGNAIGLSATPAEAGAAMAMTIARTEPYYAVMGFSRRFVDLGISPGMTLDSVMRKTNSMSFGGTDCSLPMEWALKNKVEVDTFVVITDSETWAGRKHPYQALVKYRQQMGIPARLAVIGMTSTGFTIADPSDRGTMDFCGFDTNAPRVLTDFSAGRI
;
A
#
# COMPACT_ATOMS: atom_id res chain seq x y z
N MET A 1 -7.41 -20.86 0.59
CA MET A 1 -7.20 -22.16 -0.06
C MET A 1 -7.18 -21.98 -1.58
N GLU A 2 -8.18 -21.41 -2.20
CA GLU A 2 -8.28 -21.24 -3.66
C GLU A 2 -7.23 -20.30 -4.25
N LYS A 3 -6.83 -19.28 -3.50
CA LYS A 3 -5.83 -18.28 -3.93
C LYS A 3 -4.40 -18.78 -3.94
N GLU A 4 -4.06 -19.71 -3.06
CA GLU A 4 -2.70 -20.16 -2.88
C GLU A 4 -2.65 -21.68 -2.66
N MET A 5 -2.63 -22.43 -3.76
CA MET A 5 -2.43 -23.87 -3.71
C MET A 5 -1.02 -24.27 -3.30
N SER A 6 -0.03 -23.39 -3.56
CA SER A 6 1.36 -23.56 -3.10
C SER A 6 2.03 -22.20 -2.88
N ARG A 7 2.86 -22.09 -1.84
CA ARG A 7 3.67 -20.91 -1.56
C ARG A 7 5.03 -21.36 -1.02
N ASN A 8 6.11 -20.84 -1.57
CA ASN A 8 7.47 -21.19 -1.18
C ASN A 8 7.71 -22.72 -1.13
N THR A 9 7.24 -23.45 -2.14
CA THR A 9 7.27 -24.92 -2.27
C THR A 9 6.32 -25.69 -1.34
N TRP A 10 5.65 -25.03 -0.39
CA TRP A 10 4.64 -25.64 0.48
C TRP A 10 3.27 -25.64 -0.20
N THR A 11 2.60 -26.80 -0.20
CA THR A 11 1.23 -26.93 -0.69
C THR A 11 0.24 -26.94 0.47
N MET A 12 -1.05 -26.69 0.19
CA MET A 12 -2.10 -26.84 1.19
C MET A 12 -2.16 -28.28 1.74
N ARG A 13 -1.83 -29.29 0.91
CA ARG A 13 -1.70 -30.68 1.33
C ARG A 13 -0.63 -30.86 2.40
N ASP A 14 0.52 -30.20 2.25
CA ASP A 14 1.60 -30.27 3.23
C ASP A 14 1.18 -29.62 4.54
N VAL A 15 0.51 -28.46 4.48
CA VAL A 15 -0.05 -27.79 5.66
C VAL A 15 -1.02 -28.71 6.40
N PHE A 16 -1.94 -29.39 5.67
CA PHE A 16 -2.89 -30.32 6.27
C PHE A 16 -2.20 -31.50 6.94
N ARG A 17 -1.19 -32.08 6.28
CA ARG A 17 -0.44 -33.23 6.80
C ARG A 17 0.39 -32.89 8.05
N LEU A 18 0.88 -31.66 8.15
CA LEU A 18 1.70 -31.23 9.30
C LEU A 18 0.85 -30.73 10.47
N SER A 19 -0.23 -29.99 10.18
CA SER A 19 -1.04 -29.35 11.23
C SER A 19 -2.10 -30.25 11.82
N HIS A 20 -2.48 -31.36 11.15
CA HIS A 20 -3.56 -32.27 11.53
C HIS A 20 -4.83 -31.52 12.03
N PRO A 21 -5.40 -30.61 11.21
CA PRO A 21 -6.48 -29.73 11.68
C PRO A 21 -7.71 -30.56 12.07
N LYS A 22 -8.28 -30.26 13.23
CA LYS A 22 -9.50 -30.92 13.74
C LYS A 22 -10.75 -30.16 13.30
N GLY A 23 -11.85 -30.90 13.08
CA GLY A 23 -13.16 -30.30 12.78
C GLY A 23 -13.30 -29.75 11.37
N VAL A 24 -12.43 -30.13 10.44
CA VAL A 24 -12.54 -29.77 9.03
C VAL A 24 -13.63 -30.60 8.38
N ASN A 25 -14.42 -29.97 7.48
CA ASN A 25 -15.39 -30.68 6.66
C ASN A 25 -14.69 -31.81 5.87
N PRO A 26 -15.18 -33.07 5.94
CA PRO A 26 -14.55 -34.21 5.28
C PRO A 26 -14.36 -34.01 3.77
N ALA A 27 -15.33 -33.43 3.06
CA ALA A 27 -15.23 -33.14 1.64
C ALA A 27 -14.12 -32.15 1.30
N ILE A 28 -13.88 -31.15 2.16
CA ILE A 28 -12.74 -30.23 2.01
C ILE A 28 -11.43 -30.98 2.22
N ALA A 29 -11.37 -31.87 3.21
CA ALA A 29 -10.18 -32.66 3.49
C ALA A 29 -9.83 -33.61 2.32
N GLU A 30 -10.82 -34.28 1.75
CA GLU A 30 -10.65 -35.17 0.56
C GLU A 30 -10.13 -34.36 -0.63
N PHE A 31 -10.73 -33.21 -0.91
CA PHE A 31 -10.25 -32.34 -1.99
C PHE A 31 -8.79 -31.92 -1.79
N ILE A 32 -8.40 -31.50 -0.57
CA ILE A 32 -7.02 -31.05 -0.31
C ILE A 32 -6.03 -32.21 -0.39
N LEU A 33 -6.38 -33.37 0.17
CA LEU A 33 -5.44 -34.48 0.32
C LEU A 33 -5.35 -35.35 -0.94
N ARG A 34 -6.47 -35.55 -1.66
CA ARG A 34 -6.57 -36.47 -2.80
C ARG A 34 -6.95 -35.79 -4.12
N GLY A 35 -7.49 -34.57 -4.06
CA GLY A 35 -8.02 -33.86 -5.23
C GLY A 35 -9.40 -34.36 -5.65
N GLU A 36 -10.07 -35.13 -4.82
CA GLU A 36 -11.41 -35.68 -5.11
C GLU A 36 -12.49 -34.68 -4.68
N VAL A 37 -13.45 -34.41 -5.56
CA VAL A 37 -14.60 -33.55 -5.29
C VAL A 37 -15.79 -34.43 -4.97
N LEU A 38 -16.19 -34.46 -3.70
CA LEU A 38 -17.36 -35.18 -3.25
C LEU A 38 -18.63 -34.38 -3.50
N GLU A 39 -19.78 -35.05 -3.65
CA GLU A 39 -21.08 -34.41 -3.92
C GLU A 39 -21.47 -33.39 -2.84
N GLU A 40 -21.17 -33.65 -1.58
CA GLU A 40 -21.41 -32.78 -0.45
C GLU A 40 -20.33 -31.68 -0.27
N ALA A 41 -19.40 -31.54 -1.21
CA ALA A 41 -18.40 -30.48 -1.15
C ALA A 41 -19.05 -29.08 -1.28
N PRO A 42 -18.51 -28.05 -0.62
CA PRO A 42 -19.00 -26.69 -0.81
C PRO A 42 -18.94 -26.24 -2.28
N ASP A 43 -19.92 -25.41 -2.70
CA ASP A 43 -20.05 -24.89 -4.06
C ASP A 43 -18.75 -24.31 -4.63
N ILE A 44 -17.95 -23.68 -3.78
CA ILE A 44 -16.65 -23.12 -4.19
C ILE A 44 -15.65 -24.18 -4.67
N ILE A 45 -15.72 -25.40 -4.14
CA ILE A 45 -14.89 -26.53 -4.60
C ILE A 45 -15.40 -27.07 -5.93
N HIS A 46 -16.72 -27.21 -6.07
CA HIS A 46 -17.33 -27.60 -7.34
C HIS A 46 -17.04 -26.59 -8.44
N GLY A 47 -17.17 -25.30 -8.13
CA GLY A 47 -16.85 -24.23 -9.06
C GLY A 47 -15.36 -24.18 -9.43
N TYR A 48 -14.46 -24.42 -8.47
CA TYR A 48 -13.03 -24.52 -8.75
C TYR A 48 -12.73 -25.71 -9.67
N ASP A 49 -13.27 -26.88 -9.40
CA ASP A 49 -13.10 -28.08 -10.24
C ASP A 49 -13.65 -27.85 -11.66
N ALA A 50 -14.84 -27.26 -11.77
CA ALA A 50 -15.40 -26.88 -13.06
C ALA A 50 -14.46 -25.90 -13.81
N MET A 51 -13.92 -24.88 -13.11
CA MET A 51 -13.03 -23.87 -13.69
C MET A 51 -11.71 -24.47 -14.19
N THR A 52 -11.16 -25.49 -13.52
CA THR A 52 -9.93 -26.17 -13.98
C THR A 52 -10.08 -26.88 -15.33
N LYS A 53 -11.30 -27.20 -15.73
CA LYS A 53 -11.63 -27.91 -16.99
C LYS A 53 -11.98 -26.97 -18.14
N VAL A 54 -12.02 -25.65 -17.86
CA VAL A 54 -12.41 -24.63 -18.85
C VAL A 54 -11.26 -24.33 -19.80
N THR A 55 -11.57 -24.27 -21.09
CA THR A 55 -10.60 -23.97 -22.15
C THR A 55 -11.00 -22.76 -23.02
N SER A 56 -12.14 -22.12 -22.73
CA SER A 56 -12.64 -20.98 -23.50
C SER A 56 -13.27 -19.91 -22.60
N VAL A 57 -13.36 -18.68 -23.10
CA VAL A 57 -14.02 -17.57 -22.41
C VAL A 57 -15.49 -17.89 -22.09
N ASN A 58 -16.24 -18.41 -23.04
CA ASN A 58 -17.64 -18.80 -22.80
C ASN A 58 -17.78 -19.85 -21.68
N GLY A 59 -16.82 -20.76 -21.58
CA GLY A 59 -16.77 -21.72 -20.48
C GLY A 59 -16.52 -21.01 -19.13
N VAL A 60 -15.62 -20.03 -19.08
CA VAL A 60 -15.42 -19.20 -17.87
C VAL A 60 -16.71 -18.49 -17.47
N LEU A 61 -17.37 -17.82 -18.42
CA LEU A 61 -18.62 -17.09 -18.17
C LEU A 61 -19.70 -18.01 -17.61
N SER A 62 -19.88 -19.19 -18.21
CA SER A 62 -20.85 -20.18 -17.72
C SER A 62 -20.54 -20.67 -16.31
N VAL A 63 -19.27 -20.92 -15.98
CA VAL A 63 -18.87 -21.31 -14.61
C VAL A 63 -19.08 -20.18 -13.63
N LEU A 64 -18.77 -18.93 -14.00
CA LEU A 64 -18.99 -17.75 -13.14
C LEU A 64 -20.47 -17.45 -12.92
N GLU A 65 -21.35 -17.81 -13.86
CA GLU A 65 -22.80 -17.71 -13.70
C GLU A 65 -23.31 -18.72 -12.65
N GLY A 66 -22.82 -19.97 -12.71
CA GLY A 66 -23.19 -20.99 -11.73
C GLY A 66 -22.53 -20.82 -10.36
N TYR A 67 -21.32 -20.24 -10.34
CA TYR A 67 -20.49 -20.05 -9.12
C TYR A 67 -19.97 -18.61 -9.02
N PRO A 68 -20.83 -17.62 -8.75
CA PRO A 68 -20.46 -16.20 -8.82
C PRO A 68 -19.42 -15.76 -7.79
N ASN A 69 -19.22 -16.56 -6.74
CA ASN A 69 -18.25 -16.26 -5.67
C ASN A 69 -16.84 -16.79 -5.94
N LEU A 70 -16.58 -17.39 -7.12
CA LEU A 70 -15.23 -17.85 -7.46
C LEU A 70 -14.28 -16.67 -7.63
N PRO A 71 -13.15 -16.66 -6.92
CA PRO A 71 -12.17 -15.61 -7.07
C PRO A 71 -11.46 -15.70 -8.43
N TRP A 72 -11.08 -14.54 -8.97
CA TRP A 72 -10.42 -14.43 -10.28
C TRP A 72 -9.12 -15.24 -10.38
N GLU A 73 -8.46 -15.48 -9.23
CA GLU A 73 -7.25 -16.30 -9.14
C GLU A 73 -7.46 -17.76 -9.52
N THR A 74 -8.70 -18.23 -9.58
CA THR A 74 -9.03 -19.61 -10.02
C THR A 74 -9.09 -19.76 -11.53
N ILE A 75 -9.20 -18.63 -12.25
CA ILE A 75 -9.35 -18.62 -13.71
C ILE A 75 -7.99 -18.84 -14.38
N PRO A 76 -7.89 -19.70 -15.41
CA PRO A 76 -6.67 -19.89 -16.17
C PRO A 76 -6.13 -18.55 -16.71
N THR A 77 -4.85 -18.29 -16.47
CA THR A 77 -4.23 -16.97 -16.71
C THR A 77 -4.41 -16.46 -18.16
N HIS A 78 -4.40 -17.34 -19.15
CA HIS A 78 -4.57 -16.98 -20.56
C HIS A 78 -5.99 -16.48 -20.88
N LEU A 79 -7.02 -16.93 -20.14
CA LEU A 79 -8.41 -16.50 -20.29
C LEU A 79 -8.70 -15.16 -19.57
N LEU A 80 -7.83 -14.74 -18.67
CA LEU A 80 -7.91 -13.44 -18.02
C LEU A 80 -7.49 -12.26 -18.93
N ASN A 81 -7.11 -12.51 -20.19
CA ASN A 81 -6.82 -11.46 -21.17
C ASN A 81 -8.08 -10.99 -21.92
N ASP A 82 -9.22 -11.59 -21.65
CA ASP A 82 -10.49 -11.19 -22.25
C ASP A 82 -11.26 -10.23 -21.32
N PRO A 83 -11.71 -9.07 -21.81
CA PRO A 83 -12.44 -8.08 -21.00
C PRO A 83 -13.78 -8.61 -20.47
N GLU A 84 -14.47 -9.49 -21.17
CA GLU A 84 -15.78 -10.00 -20.74
C GLU A 84 -15.68 -10.83 -19.46
N VAL A 85 -14.56 -11.54 -19.26
CA VAL A 85 -14.28 -12.26 -18.00
C VAL A 85 -14.22 -11.29 -16.82
N TRP A 86 -13.55 -10.15 -17.00
CA TRP A 86 -13.43 -9.15 -15.93
C TRP A 86 -14.74 -8.39 -15.69
N LYS A 87 -15.54 -8.15 -16.72
CA LYS A 87 -16.87 -7.57 -16.57
C LYS A 87 -17.78 -8.53 -15.76
N ALA A 88 -17.75 -9.83 -16.06
CA ALA A 88 -18.48 -10.84 -15.28
C ALA A 88 -18.03 -10.87 -13.82
N LEU A 89 -16.72 -10.86 -13.54
CA LEU A 89 -16.17 -10.74 -12.18
C LEU A 89 -16.59 -9.47 -11.45
N PHE A 90 -16.67 -8.36 -12.16
CA PHE A 90 -17.15 -7.09 -11.62
C PHE A 90 -18.63 -7.15 -11.23
N HIS A 91 -19.49 -7.65 -12.11
CA HIS A 91 -20.92 -7.81 -11.85
C HIS A 91 -21.21 -8.82 -10.74
N ASN A 92 -20.38 -9.85 -10.60
CA ASN A 92 -20.43 -10.80 -9.50
C ASN A 92 -19.87 -10.22 -8.16
N GLY A 93 -19.44 -8.95 -8.13
CA GLY A 93 -18.94 -8.31 -6.93
C GLY A 93 -17.50 -8.67 -6.55
N GLN A 94 -16.77 -9.40 -7.39
CA GLN A 94 -15.38 -9.82 -7.11
C GLN A 94 -14.37 -8.69 -7.25
N LEU A 95 -14.67 -7.67 -8.07
CA LEU A 95 -13.85 -6.48 -8.24
C LEU A 95 -14.35 -5.35 -7.33
N ARG A 96 -14.00 -5.43 -6.06
CA ARG A 96 -14.28 -4.39 -5.06
C ARG A 96 -13.02 -4.09 -4.27
N GLY A 97 -12.96 -2.93 -3.64
CA GLY A 97 -11.87 -2.53 -2.75
C GLY A 97 -10.50 -2.65 -3.41
N GLN A 98 -9.58 -3.28 -2.71
CA GLN A 98 -8.20 -3.44 -3.18
C GLN A 98 -8.10 -4.27 -4.47
N ASN A 99 -8.99 -5.24 -4.68
CA ASN A 99 -8.99 -6.03 -5.91
C ASN A 99 -9.30 -5.18 -7.14
N ALA A 100 -10.27 -4.26 -7.04
CA ALA A 100 -10.57 -3.33 -8.13
C ALA A 100 -9.36 -2.43 -8.43
N ILE A 101 -8.82 -1.75 -7.42
CA ILE A 101 -7.73 -0.78 -7.59
C ILE A 101 -6.46 -1.42 -8.15
N ARG A 102 -6.08 -2.62 -7.67
CA ARG A 102 -4.88 -3.33 -8.15
C ARG A 102 -4.97 -3.79 -9.59
N ASN A 103 -6.18 -4.02 -10.09
CA ASN A 103 -6.40 -4.53 -11.44
C ASN A 103 -6.69 -3.42 -12.48
N VAL A 104 -6.70 -2.14 -12.10
CA VAL A 104 -6.92 -1.01 -13.03
C VAL A 104 -6.00 -1.09 -14.25
N GLY A 105 -4.69 -1.26 -14.04
CA GLY A 105 -3.73 -1.35 -15.14
C GLY A 105 -3.94 -2.56 -16.05
N ARG A 106 -4.35 -3.70 -15.48
CA ARG A 106 -4.70 -4.88 -16.28
C ARG A 106 -5.94 -4.63 -17.12
N LEU A 107 -7.01 -4.09 -16.51
CA LEU A 107 -8.26 -3.75 -17.20
C LEU A 107 -8.02 -2.78 -18.35
N ASN A 108 -7.18 -1.78 -18.13
CA ASN A 108 -6.79 -0.84 -19.18
C ASN A 108 -6.02 -1.54 -20.32
N LYS A 109 -5.05 -2.37 -19.99
CA LYS A 109 -4.21 -3.08 -20.96
C LYS A 109 -4.99 -4.04 -21.87
N ILE A 110 -6.07 -4.63 -21.34
CA ILE A 110 -6.95 -5.53 -22.13
C ILE A 110 -8.12 -4.79 -22.77
N ASN A 111 -8.12 -3.46 -22.78
CA ASN A 111 -9.13 -2.60 -23.36
C ASN A 111 -10.54 -2.77 -22.74
N ALA A 112 -10.64 -3.21 -21.50
CA ALA A 112 -11.92 -3.36 -20.83
C ALA A 112 -12.67 -2.04 -20.66
N PHE A 113 -11.94 -0.92 -20.57
CA PHE A 113 -12.49 0.43 -20.45
C PHE A 113 -12.88 1.09 -21.77
N ASP A 114 -12.69 0.43 -22.92
CA ASP A 114 -13.25 0.88 -24.21
C ASP A 114 -14.78 0.82 -24.17
N ASP A 115 -15.33 -0.07 -23.34
CA ASP A 115 -16.73 -0.05 -22.94
C ASP A 115 -16.94 1.08 -21.92
N MET A 116 -17.45 2.22 -22.39
CA MET A 116 -17.68 3.41 -21.56
C MET A 116 -18.74 3.22 -20.47
N VAL A 117 -19.65 2.25 -20.64
CA VAL A 117 -20.63 1.92 -19.60
C VAL A 117 -19.92 1.22 -18.46
N PHE A 118 -19.14 0.19 -18.77
CA PHE A 118 -18.31 -0.51 -17.79
C PHE A 118 -17.30 0.44 -17.10
N ALA A 119 -16.63 1.29 -17.87
CA ALA A 119 -15.68 2.27 -17.32
C ALA A 119 -16.33 3.18 -16.27
N ARG A 120 -17.57 3.64 -16.53
CA ARG A 120 -18.34 4.48 -15.58
C ARG A 120 -18.78 3.71 -14.35
N GLU A 121 -19.29 2.49 -14.51
CA GLU A 121 -19.68 1.64 -13.39
C GLU A 121 -18.48 1.33 -12.49
N PHE A 122 -17.35 0.99 -13.10
CA PHE A 122 -16.10 0.72 -12.39
C PHE A 122 -15.60 1.97 -11.65
N ALA A 123 -15.60 3.14 -12.31
CA ALA A 123 -15.22 4.42 -11.72
C ALA A 123 -16.08 4.74 -10.48
N ASN A 124 -17.40 4.57 -10.58
CA ASN A 124 -18.30 4.77 -9.46
C ASN A 124 -17.95 3.87 -8.26
N VAL A 125 -17.61 2.61 -8.51
CA VAL A 125 -17.25 1.65 -7.44
C VAL A 125 -15.95 2.01 -6.75
N ILE A 126 -14.92 2.41 -7.48
CA ILE A 126 -13.62 2.74 -6.86
C ILE A 126 -13.63 4.08 -6.13
N ALA A 127 -14.52 5.02 -6.48
CA ALA A 127 -14.71 6.29 -5.79
C ALA A 127 -15.75 6.23 -4.66
N ASP A 128 -16.51 5.14 -4.56
CA ASP A 128 -17.59 4.99 -3.57
C ASP A 128 -17.06 4.94 -2.14
N GLU A 129 -17.54 5.85 -1.29
CA GLU A 129 -17.07 5.98 0.09
C GLU A 129 -17.40 4.75 0.95
N ASP A 130 -18.53 4.08 0.74
CA ASP A 130 -18.89 2.88 1.50
C ASP A 130 -17.98 1.71 1.11
N ASN A 131 -17.64 1.56 -0.17
CA ASN A 131 -16.69 0.59 -0.64
C ASN A 131 -15.28 0.87 -0.07
N ILE A 132 -14.84 2.12 -0.05
CA ILE A 132 -13.56 2.56 0.53
C ILE A 132 -13.49 2.18 2.01
N LYS A 133 -14.55 2.51 2.76
CA LYS A 133 -14.65 2.23 4.20
C LYS A 133 -14.69 0.73 4.50
N ALA A 134 -15.57 -0.01 3.82
CA ALA A 134 -15.73 -1.45 4.02
C ALA A 134 -14.43 -2.22 3.69
N SER A 135 -13.73 -1.81 2.64
CA SER A 135 -12.48 -2.40 2.20
C SER A 135 -11.25 -1.87 2.93
N ARG A 136 -11.41 -0.90 3.81
CA ARG A 136 -10.31 -0.25 4.57
C ARG A 136 -9.18 0.24 3.66
N LEU A 137 -9.54 0.84 2.54
CA LEU A 137 -8.57 1.36 1.58
C LEU A 137 -7.80 2.54 2.17
N HIS A 138 -6.49 2.47 2.07
CA HIS A 138 -5.59 3.55 2.45
C HIS A 138 -5.26 4.42 1.23
N PRO A 139 -4.98 5.74 1.38
CA PRO A 139 -4.56 6.60 0.26
C PRO A 139 -3.40 6.02 -0.57
N ILE A 140 -2.48 5.30 0.05
CA ILE A 140 -1.37 4.65 -0.67
C ILE A 140 -1.83 3.61 -1.70
N ASN A 141 -2.97 2.95 -1.49
CA ASN A 141 -3.52 2.02 -2.48
C ASN A 141 -3.84 2.76 -3.79
N TYR A 142 -4.49 3.92 -3.66
CA TYR A 142 -4.83 4.78 -4.79
C TYR A 142 -3.59 5.41 -5.43
N LEU A 143 -2.67 5.94 -4.61
CA LEU A 143 -1.40 6.48 -5.10
C LEU A 143 -0.68 5.46 -5.98
N ASN A 144 -0.56 4.22 -5.51
CA ASN A 144 0.11 3.16 -6.26
C ASN A 144 -0.59 2.88 -7.59
N ALA A 145 -1.92 2.88 -7.63
CA ALA A 145 -2.66 2.69 -8.87
C ALA A 145 -2.49 3.88 -9.83
N ILE A 146 -2.55 5.12 -9.33
CA ILE A 146 -2.33 6.33 -10.12
C ILE A 146 -0.93 6.32 -10.75
N THR A 147 0.10 6.06 -9.94
CA THR A 147 1.49 6.07 -10.40
C THR A 147 1.83 4.91 -11.32
N ALA A 148 1.26 3.72 -11.08
CA ALA A 148 1.42 2.54 -11.94
C ALA A 148 0.80 2.71 -13.33
N ASN A 149 -0.19 3.60 -13.45
CA ASN A 149 -0.90 3.87 -14.70
C ASN A 149 -0.60 5.29 -15.24
N ARG A 150 0.47 5.92 -14.75
CA ARG A 150 0.94 7.21 -15.27
C ARG A 150 1.34 7.05 -16.73
N GLN A 151 0.94 7.99 -17.56
CA GLN A 151 1.35 8.01 -18.97
C GLN A 151 2.88 8.05 -19.08
N PRO A 152 3.47 7.24 -19.96
CA PRO A 152 4.85 7.39 -20.34
C PRO A 152 5.07 8.81 -20.90
N GLY A 153 6.28 9.34 -20.75
CA GLY A 153 6.62 10.68 -21.24
C GLY A 153 6.38 10.83 -22.75
N TYR A 154 6.37 12.07 -23.22
CA TYR A 154 5.96 12.56 -24.56
C TYR A 154 6.43 11.74 -25.79
N TYR A 155 7.35 10.81 -25.64
CA TYR A 155 7.91 9.97 -26.71
C TYR A 155 7.45 8.49 -26.70
N GLU A 156 6.72 8.05 -25.67
CA GLU A 156 6.14 6.71 -25.62
C GLU A 156 4.64 6.80 -25.93
N VAL A 157 4.25 6.12 -26.98
CA VAL A 157 2.97 6.20 -27.69
C VAL A 157 1.75 6.11 -26.78
N MET A 158 0.73 6.92 -27.08
CA MET A 158 -0.55 7.12 -26.40
C MET A 158 -1.46 5.85 -26.28
N GLU A 159 -0.94 4.66 -26.44
CA GLU A 159 -1.75 3.43 -26.57
C GLU A 159 -2.34 2.90 -25.25
N THR A 160 -2.04 3.49 -24.09
CA THR A 160 -2.48 2.94 -22.81
C THR A 160 -2.84 3.98 -21.73
N ALA A 161 -3.28 5.17 -22.13
CA ALA A 161 -3.77 6.13 -21.16
C ALA A 161 -5.07 5.65 -20.52
N LEU A 162 -5.20 5.78 -19.18
CA LEU A 162 -6.48 5.56 -18.52
C LEU A 162 -7.54 6.53 -19.04
N PRO A 163 -8.78 6.08 -19.27
CA PRO A 163 -9.89 7.00 -19.51
C PRO A 163 -10.01 8.03 -18.39
N GLY A 164 -10.27 9.30 -18.75
CA GLY A 164 -10.34 10.40 -17.77
C GLY A 164 -11.28 10.07 -16.59
N ILE A 165 -12.42 9.45 -16.86
CA ILE A 165 -13.39 9.07 -15.81
C ILE A 165 -12.80 8.09 -14.76
N VAL A 166 -11.95 7.16 -15.18
CA VAL A 166 -11.30 6.20 -14.27
C VAL A 166 -10.15 6.88 -13.51
N HIS A 167 -9.39 7.73 -14.21
CA HIS A 167 -8.33 8.53 -13.59
C HIS A 167 -8.88 9.47 -12.51
N ASP A 168 -9.97 10.19 -12.80
CA ASP A 168 -10.62 11.09 -11.86
C ASP A 168 -11.16 10.33 -10.65
N ALA A 169 -11.78 9.15 -10.87
CA ALA A 169 -12.26 8.30 -9.79
C ALA A 169 -11.14 7.78 -8.87
N LEU A 170 -9.95 7.50 -9.41
CA LEU A 170 -8.78 7.16 -8.58
C LEU A 170 -8.35 8.35 -7.72
N ASN A 171 -8.36 9.57 -8.26
CA ASN A 171 -8.03 10.78 -7.49
C ASN A 171 -9.10 11.08 -6.42
N ASP A 172 -10.38 10.94 -6.75
CA ASP A 172 -11.48 11.12 -5.79
C ASP A 172 -11.37 10.09 -4.65
N GLY A 173 -11.14 8.82 -4.98
CA GLY A 173 -10.90 7.77 -4.01
C GLY A 173 -9.67 8.01 -3.15
N PHE A 174 -8.57 8.52 -3.73
CA PHE A 174 -7.39 8.96 -2.99
C PHE A 174 -7.76 9.97 -1.91
N HIS A 175 -8.50 11.02 -2.28
CA HIS A 175 -8.90 12.06 -1.34
C HIS A 175 -9.94 11.58 -0.31
N ALA A 176 -10.91 10.76 -0.71
CA ALA A 176 -11.95 10.23 0.19
C ALA A 176 -11.37 9.27 1.24
N SER A 177 -10.36 8.47 0.87
CA SER A 177 -9.79 7.43 1.73
C SER A 177 -9.12 7.95 3.00
N PHE A 178 -8.65 9.21 3.02
CA PHE A 178 -8.08 9.81 4.24
C PHE A 178 -9.05 9.84 5.43
N LYS A 179 -10.37 9.92 5.18
CA LYS A 179 -11.40 9.93 6.23
C LYS A 179 -11.39 8.63 7.07
N TYR A 180 -10.91 7.54 6.49
CA TYR A 180 -10.97 6.20 7.09
C TYR A 180 -9.63 5.74 7.66
N VAL A 181 -8.60 6.56 7.57
CA VAL A 181 -7.31 6.32 8.23
C VAL A 181 -7.46 6.56 9.72
N LYS A 182 -7.15 5.56 10.54
CA LYS A 182 -7.17 5.70 12.00
C LYS A 182 -5.90 6.40 12.47
N PRO A 183 -6.01 7.50 13.24
CA PRO A 183 -4.84 8.16 13.80
C PRO A 183 -4.21 7.35 14.95
N ALA A 184 -2.94 7.59 15.21
CA ALA A 184 -2.27 7.14 16.42
C ALA A 184 -2.64 7.98 17.63
N ASN A 185 -3.12 9.21 17.42
CA ASN A 185 -3.39 10.22 18.45
C ASN A 185 -2.14 10.55 19.28
N LYS A 186 -1.00 10.70 18.61
CA LYS A 186 0.29 11.03 19.21
C LYS A 186 0.84 12.32 18.62
N ARG A 187 1.66 13.04 19.40
CA ARG A 187 2.43 14.17 18.90
C ARG A 187 3.50 13.63 17.96
N THR A 188 3.25 13.78 16.66
CA THR A 188 4.06 13.16 15.60
C THR A 188 4.90 14.20 14.90
N LEU A 189 6.21 13.99 14.84
CA LEU A 189 7.12 14.77 14.02
C LEU A 189 7.62 13.89 12.87
N LEU A 190 7.19 14.23 11.67
CA LEU A 190 7.67 13.62 10.44
C LEU A 190 8.86 14.39 9.90
N GLY A 191 10.01 13.71 9.82
CA GLY A 191 11.17 14.15 9.04
C GLY A 191 11.12 13.48 7.66
N LEU A 192 10.96 14.27 6.63
CA LEU A 192 10.94 13.84 5.24
C LEU A 192 12.26 14.17 4.58
N ASP A 193 12.97 13.17 4.10
CA ASP A 193 14.17 13.35 3.29
C ASP A 193 13.79 14.05 1.98
N VAL A 194 14.46 15.16 1.70
CA VAL A 194 14.26 15.95 0.48
C VAL A 194 15.52 15.94 -0.39
N SER A 195 16.38 14.93 -0.24
CA SER A 195 17.54 14.73 -1.09
C SER A 195 17.13 14.34 -2.52
N ALA A 196 18.02 14.58 -3.49
CA ALA A 196 17.73 14.30 -4.90
C ALA A 196 17.45 12.82 -5.17
N SER A 197 18.09 11.90 -4.44
CA SER A 197 17.90 10.46 -4.58
C SER A 197 16.44 10.01 -4.35
N MET A 198 15.72 10.72 -3.49
CA MET A 198 14.28 10.46 -3.25
C MET A 198 13.39 10.64 -4.50
N THR A 199 13.88 11.31 -5.54
CA THR A 199 13.13 11.53 -6.79
C THR A 199 13.42 10.45 -7.85
N TRP A 200 14.33 9.52 -7.58
CA TRP A 200 14.77 8.52 -8.54
C TRP A 200 14.24 7.12 -8.20
N GLY A 201 13.88 6.41 -9.26
CA GLY A 201 13.36 5.04 -9.12
C GLY A 201 12.03 4.97 -8.39
N ASN A 202 11.68 3.77 -7.98
CA ASN A 202 10.45 3.49 -7.26
C ASN A 202 10.76 3.09 -5.81
N ALA A 203 9.91 3.50 -4.89
CA ALA A 203 9.91 2.95 -3.53
C ALA A 203 9.61 1.45 -3.58
N ILE A 204 10.31 0.64 -2.77
CA ILE A 204 10.08 -0.81 -2.74
C ILE A 204 8.62 -1.07 -2.33
N GLY A 205 7.93 -1.86 -3.16
CA GLY A 205 6.52 -2.22 -2.96
C GLY A 205 5.52 -1.27 -3.60
N LEU A 206 5.97 -0.17 -4.23
CA LEU A 206 5.12 0.79 -4.93
C LEU A 206 5.63 1.10 -6.35
N SER A 207 4.74 1.62 -7.19
CA SER A 207 5.09 2.24 -8.47
C SER A 207 5.40 3.75 -8.35
N ALA A 208 5.26 4.31 -7.15
CA ALA A 208 5.57 5.68 -6.83
C ALA A 208 7.05 5.87 -6.48
N THR A 209 7.60 7.06 -6.73
CA THR A 209 8.93 7.42 -6.25
C THR A 209 8.95 7.55 -4.71
N PRO A 210 10.11 7.42 -4.06
CA PRO A 210 10.27 7.70 -2.63
C PRO A 210 9.69 9.06 -2.21
N ALA A 211 9.91 10.10 -3.02
CA ALA A 211 9.39 11.45 -2.76
C ALA A 211 7.85 11.49 -2.80
N GLU A 212 7.21 10.82 -3.76
CA GLU A 212 5.75 10.76 -3.86
C GLU A 212 5.13 9.98 -2.71
N ALA A 213 5.72 8.84 -2.36
CA ALA A 213 5.30 8.04 -1.22
C ALA A 213 5.44 8.82 0.10
N GLY A 214 6.56 9.52 0.26
CA GLY A 214 6.81 10.41 1.40
C GLY A 214 5.82 11.57 1.48
N ALA A 215 5.51 12.22 0.35
CA ALA A 215 4.52 13.29 0.28
C ALA A 215 3.10 12.78 0.65
N ALA A 216 2.70 11.60 0.18
CA ALA A 216 1.41 11.00 0.54
C ALA A 216 1.34 10.65 2.03
N MET A 217 2.45 10.22 2.64
CA MET A 217 2.52 10.01 4.09
C MET A 217 2.44 11.31 4.86
N ALA A 218 3.12 12.37 4.41
CA ALA A 218 3.02 13.69 5.01
C ALA A 218 1.57 14.20 4.99
N MET A 219 0.87 14.02 3.88
CA MET A 219 -0.56 14.34 3.78
C MET A 219 -1.41 13.48 4.72
N THR A 220 -1.10 12.18 4.83
CA THR A 220 -1.82 11.28 5.73
C THR A 220 -1.70 11.76 7.17
N ILE A 221 -0.49 12.01 7.65
CA ILE A 221 -0.23 12.49 9.01
C ILE A 221 -0.90 13.84 9.23
N ALA A 222 -0.77 14.81 8.29
CA ALA A 222 -1.38 16.12 8.42
C ALA A 222 -2.91 16.09 8.46
N ARG A 223 -3.56 15.13 7.81
CA ARG A 223 -5.02 15.01 7.77
C ARG A 223 -5.61 14.21 8.93
N THR A 224 -4.81 13.37 9.57
CA THR A 224 -5.33 12.40 10.54
C THR A 224 -4.84 12.67 11.96
N GLU A 225 -3.57 13.08 12.15
CA GLU A 225 -3.04 13.32 13.48
C GLU A 225 -3.43 14.71 14.01
N PRO A 226 -3.94 14.82 15.24
CA PRO A 226 -4.34 16.11 15.80
C PRO A 226 -3.14 17.01 16.12
N TYR A 227 -1.99 16.40 16.43
CA TYR A 227 -0.73 17.12 16.76
C TYR A 227 0.39 16.60 15.87
N TYR A 228 0.78 17.40 14.88
CA TYR A 228 1.81 17.00 13.95
C TYR A 228 2.70 18.15 13.53
N ALA A 229 3.91 17.82 13.09
CA ALA A 229 4.79 18.69 12.34
C ALA A 229 5.40 17.91 11.18
N VAL A 230 5.46 18.51 10.00
CA VAL A 230 6.08 17.90 8.81
C VAL A 230 7.24 18.78 8.38
N MET A 231 8.44 18.25 8.53
CA MET A 231 9.70 18.95 8.30
C MET A 231 10.49 18.24 7.20
N GLY A 232 11.05 19.00 6.28
CA GLY A 232 12.02 18.51 5.31
C GLY A 232 13.43 18.53 5.87
N PHE A 233 14.21 17.49 5.60
CA PHE A 233 15.62 17.47 5.97
C PHE A 233 16.54 17.07 4.82
N SER A 234 17.70 17.67 4.83
CA SER A 234 18.89 17.26 4.12
C SER A 234 20.10 17.64 5.01
N ARG A 235 20.81 18.73 4.74
CA ARG A 235 21.75 19.37 5.70
C ARG A 235 21.07 20.32 6.67
N ARG A 236 19.85 20.70 6.44
CA ARG A 236 19.04 21.59 7.27
C ARG A 236 17.72 20.92 7.55
N PHE A 237 17.07 21.35 8.62
CA PHE A 237 15.74 20.90 9.01
C PHE A 237 14.78 22.06 8.95
N VAL A 238 13.82 22.03 8.04
CA VAL A 238 12.97 23.17 7.68
C VAL A 238 11.50 22.75 7.69
N ASP A 239 10.64 23.56 8.29
CA ASP A 239 9.20 23.34 8.24
C ASP A 239 8.70 23.44 6.79
N LEU A 240 8.05 22.38 6.33
CA LEU A 240 7.44 22.34 5.00
C LEU A 240 6.08 23.04 4.97
N GLY A 241 5.51 23.38 6.12
CA GLY A 241 4.19 24.01 6.22
C GLY A 241 3.10 23.19 5.52
N ILE A 242 3.16 21.87 5.68
CA ILE A 242 2.14 20.96 5.10
C ILE A 242 0.86 21.09 5.92
N SER A 243 -0.25 21.36 5.23
CA SER A 243 -1.58 21.49 5.85
C SER A 243 -2.55 20.47 5.29
N PRO A 244 -3.63 20.14 6.03
CA PRO A 244 -4.61 19.11 5.62
C PRO A 244 -5.29 19.37 4.26
N GLY A 245 -5.40 20.64 3.86
CA GLY A 245 -6.05 21.03 2.59
C GLY A 245 -5.16 20.95 1.35
N MET A 246 -3.87 20.61 1.50
CA MET A 246 -2.96 20.54 0.35
C MET A 246 -3.24 19.34 -0.54
N THR A 247 -2.98 19.52 -1.85
CA THR A 247 -2.95 18.42 -2.84
C THR A 247 -1.55 17.78 -2.87
N LEU A 248 -1.47 16.57 -3.41
CA LEU A 248 -0.19 15.86 -3.57
C LEU A 248 0.82 16.70 -4.37
N ASP A 249 0.39 17.31 -5.48
CA ASP A 249 1.24 18.17 -6.30
C ASP A 249 1.76 19.39 -5.53
N SER A 250 0.94 19.96 -4.64
CA SER A 250 1.36 21.09 -3.81
C SER A 250 2.41 20.68 -2.79
N VAL A 251 2.28 19.50 -2.20
CA VAL A 251 3.28 18.93 -1.29
C VAL A 251 4.57 18.63 -2.06
N MET A 252 4.47 17.96 -3.21
CA MET A 252 5.63 17.66 -4.07
C MET A 252 6.39 18.93 -4.51
N ARG A 253 5.67 19.99 -4.89
CA ARG A 253 6.33 21.27 -5.22
C ARG A 253 7.10 21.83 -4.04
N LYS A 254 6.56 21.75 -2.82
CA LYS A 254 7.26 22.21 -1.61
C LYS A 254 8.51 21.39 -1.33
N THR A 255 8.44 20.07 -1.39
CA THR A 255 9.59 19.18 -1.16
C THR A 255 10.68 19.39 -2.22
N ASN A 256 10.29 19.44 -3.50
CA ASN A 256 11.23 19.62 -4.61
C ASN A 256 11.84 21.03 -4.71
N SER A 257 11.24 22.04 -4.07
CA SER A 257 11.79 23.41 -4.05
C SER A 257 12.94 23.58 -3.05
N MET A 258 13.22 22.56 -2.24
CA MET A 258 14.31 22.62 -1.27
C MET A 258 15.67 22.35 -1.93
N SER A 259 16.70 23.04 -1.44
CA SER A 259 18.07 22.80 -1.90
C SER A 259 18.59 21.47 -1.36
N PHE A 260 19.04 20.63 -2.28
CA PHE A 260 19.64 19.33 -1.99
C PHE A 260 20.98 19.43 -1.27
N GLY A 261 21.32 18.38 -0.52
CA GLY A 261 22.59 18.29 0.22
C GLY A 261 22.79 16.89 0.78
N GLY A 262 23.74 16.70 1.66
CA GLY A 262 23.93 15.43 2.38
C GLY A 262 22.76 15.19 3.35
N THR A 263 22.42 13.93 3.58
CA THR A 263 21.31 13.49 4.41
C THR A 263 21.74 13.29 5.86
N ASP A 264 21.14 14.00 6.80
CA ASP A 264 21.36 13.84 8.25
C ASP A 264 20.05 13.45 8.95
N CYS A 265 19.86 12.16 9.15
CA CYS A 265 18.67 11.60 9.79
C CYS A 265 18.60 11.87 11.32
N SER A 266 19.61 12.47 11.95
CA SER A 266 19.55 12.87 13.37
C SER A 266 18.81 14.19 13.61
N LEU A 267 18.65 15.02 12.55
CA LEU A 267 18.08 16.35 12.64
C LEU A 267 16.68 16.43 13.28
N PRO A 268 15.74 15.51 13.04
CA PRO A 268 14.43 15.58 13.67
C PRO A 268 14.51 15.57 15.20
N MET A 269 15.30 14.66 15.78
CA MET A 269 15.47 14.52 17.23
C MET A 269 16.29 15.69 17.81
N GLU A 270 17.35 16.12 17.12
CA GLU A 270 18.18 17.26 17.57
C GLU A 270 17.41 18.57 17.55
N TRP A 271 16.59 18.80 16.51
CA TRP A 271 15.77 20.00 16.40
C TRP A 271 14.69 20.03 17.50
N ALA A 272 13.98 18.91 17.69
CA ALA A 272 12.96 18.83 18.72
C ALA A 272 13.56 19.08 20.13
N LEU A 273 14.72 18.50 20.41
CA LEU A 273 15.42 18.72 21.67
C LEU A 273 15.84 20.18 21.86
N LYS A 274 16.46 20.77 20.83
CA LYS A 274 16.93 22.16 20.87
C LYS A 274 15.79 23.16 21.11
N ASN A 275 14.65 22.93 20.50
CA ASN A 275 13.47 23.78 20.57
C ASN A 275 12.49 23.36 21.68
N LYS A 276 12.81 22.35 22.48
CA LYS A 276 11.98 21.81 23.55
C LYS A 276 10.57 21.41 23.08
N VAL A 277 10.48 20.86 21.85
CA VAL A 277 9.23 20.38 21.29
C VAL A 277 8.95 18.98 21.80
N GLU A 278 7.78 18.78 22.39
CA GLU A 278 7.34 17.49 22.89
C GLU A 278 6.85 16.61 21.74
N VAL A 279 7.52 15.48 21.54
CA VAL A 279 7.22 14.51 20.46
C VAL A 279 7.09 13.11 21.08
N ASP A 280 5.99 12.45 20.76
CA ASP A 280 5.76 11.04 21.15
C ASP A 280 6.29 10.06 20.11
N THR A 281 6.22 10.45 18.83
CA THR A 281 6.71 9.62 17.72
C THR A 281 7.46 10.46 16.69
N PHE A 282 8.70 10.09 16.46
CA PHE A 282 9.47 10.55 15.31
C PHE A 282 9.24 9.55 14.14
N VAL A 283 8.90 10.05 12.98
CA VAL A 283 8.84 9.28 11.74
C VAL A 283 9.88 9.84 10.79
N VAL A 284 10.83 9.04 10.37
CA VAL A 284 11.87 9.43 9.41
C VAL A 284 11.67 8.68 8.12
N ILE A 285 11.41 9.39 7.03
CA ILE A 285 11.26 8.83 5.70
C ILE A 285 12.49 9.22 4.88
N THR A 286 13.22 8.21 4.39
CA THR A 286 14.49 8.39 3.67
C THR A 286 14.69 7.24 2.68
N ASP A 287 15.64 7.38 1.77
CA ASP A 287 16.14 6.28 0.95
C ASP A 287 17.15 5.37 1.70
N SER A 288 17.19 5.48 3.01
CA SER A 288 17.95 4.66 3.96
C SER A 288 19.44 4.97 4.09
N GLU A 289 19.87 6.16 3.69
CA GLU A 289 21.26 6.57 3.82
C GLU A 289 21.41 7.83 4.66
N THR A 290 22.36 7.82 5.61
CA THR A 290 22.77 9.01 6.35
C THR A 290 24.24 9.28 6.07
N TRP A 291 24.51 10.35 5.32
CA TRP A 291 25.86 10.71 4.85
C TRP A 291 26.44 11.93 5.55
N ALA A 292 25.60 12.67 6.27
CA ALA A 292 25.99 13.89 6.95
C ALA A 292 25.63 13.78 8.44
N GLY A 293 26.16 14.73 9.23
CA GLY A 293 25.93 14.74 10.66
C GLY A 293 27.08 14.15 11.45
N ARG A 294 27.08 14.45 12.76
CA ARG A 294 28.14 14.02 13.70
C ARG A 294 27.64 12.99 14.70
N LYS A 295 26.34 12.69 14.71
CA LYS A 295 25.70 11.78 15.65
C LYS A 295 24.86 10.78 14.89
N HIS A 296 24.89 9.56 15.36
CA HIS A 296 23.95 8.55 14.86
C HIS A 296 22.52 8.91 15.31
N PRO A 297 21.50 8.75 14.45
CA PRO A 297 20.10 9.08 14.77
C PRO A 297 19.61 8.46 16.10
N TYR A 298 19.98 7.22 16.35
CA TYR A 298 19.66 6.54 17.62
C TYR A 298 20.25 7.30 18.84
N GLN A 299 21.49 7.78 18.76
CA GLN A 299 22.08 8.55 19.87
C GLN A 299 21.34 9.86 20.11
N ALA A 300 20.86 10.51 19.04
CA ALA A 300 20.02 11.70 19.14
C ALA A 300 18.68 11.39 19.83
N LEU A 301 18.05 10.23 19.51
CA LEU A 301 16.83 9.78 20.17
C LEU A 301 17.03 9.51 21.65
N VAL A 302 18.09 8.76 22.03
CA VAL A 302 18.41 8.50 23.43
C VAL A 302 18.60 9.81 24.21
N LYS A 303 19.34 10.74 23.65
CA LYS A 303 19.54 12.06 24.27
C LYS A 303 18.23 12.84 24.41
N TYR A 304 17.36 12.81 23.39
CA TYR A 304 16.04 13.42 23.43
C TYR A 304 15.20 12.84 24.58
N ARG A 305 15.09 11.51 24.65
CA ARG A 305 14.36 10.81 25.74
C ARG A 305 14.84 11.20 27.12
N GLN A 306 16.17 11.22 27.31
CA GLN A 306 16.77 11.55 28.61
C GLN A 306 16.51 13.00 29.04
N GLN A 307 16.62 13.96 28.10
CA GLN A 307 16.51 15.38 28.46
C GLN A 307 15.07 15.89 28.48
N MET A 308 14.18 15.29 27.66
CA MET A 308 12.77 15.67 27.64
C MET A 308 11.90 14.86 28.60
N GLY A 309 12.39 13.72 29.11
CA GLY A 309 11.60 12.82 29.95
C GLY A 309 10.45 12.11 29.22
N ILE A 310 10.50 12.08 27.88
CA ILE A 310 9.45 11.49 27.04
C ILE A 310 9.98 10.19 26.42
N PRO A 311 9.28 9.03 26.58
CA PRO A 311 9.67 7.77 25.99
C PRO A 311 9.31 7.75 24.49
N ALA A 312 9.83 8.71 23.73
CA ALA A 312 9.53 8.89 22.32
C ALA A 312 9.92 7.66 21.51
N ARG A 313 9.10 7.34 20.51
CA ARG A 313 9.35 6.25 19.55
C ARG A 313 9.99 6.79 18.26
N LEU A 314 10.73 5.94 17.56
CA LEU A 314 11.30 6.25 16.25
C LEU A 314 10.87 5.19 15.25
N ALA A 315 10.12 5.59 14.23
CA ALA A 315 9.83 4.78 13.06
C ALA A 315 10.67 5.28 11.89
N VAL A 316 11.45 4.39 11.31
CA VAL A 316 12.25 4.66 10.11
C VAL A 316 11.60 3.97 8.92
N ILE A 317 11.33 4.71 7.86
CA ILE A 317 10.79 4.17 6.62
C ILE A 317 11.87 4.33 5.54
N GLY A 318 12.62 3.25 5.33
CA GLY A 318 13.61 3.14 4.27
C GLY A 318 12.92 2.80 2.95
N MET A 319 12.79 3.77 2.06
CA MET A 319 12.07 3.62 0.79
C MET A 319 12.81 2.70 -0.20
N THR A 320 14.10 2.50 0.00
CA THR A 320 14.96 1.57 -0.76
C THR A 320 15.68 0.64 0.22
N SER A 321 16.21 -0.48 -0.27
CA SER A 321 16.98 -1.41 0.58
C SER A 321 18.48 -1.20 0.34
N THR A 322 19.16 -0.71 1.37
CA THR A 322 20.63 -0.53 1.34
C THR A 322 21.36 -1.53 2.28
N GLY A 323 20.61 -2.37 3.01
CA GLY A 323 21.15 -3.25 4.04
C GLY A 323 21.59 -2.51 5.32
N PHE A 324 21.25 -1.22 5.45
CA PHE A 324 21.57 -0.37 6.58
C PHE A 324 20.30 0.15 7.25
N THR A 325 20.30 0.32 8.57
CA THR A 325 19.20 0.97 9.32
C THR A 325 19.75 1.97 10.32
N ILE A 326 19.03 3.06 10.51
CA ILE A 326 19.29 4.07 11.54
C ILE A 326 18.55 3.79 12.86
N ALA A 327 17.66 2.78 12.87
CA ALA A 327 17.00 2.28 14.08
C ALA A 327 17.92 1.33 14.85
N ASP A 328 17.72 1.24 16.18
CA ASP A 328 18.40 0.23 17.00
C ASP A 328 17.49 -0.99 17.16
N PRO A 329 17.85 -2.15 16.61
CA PRO A 329 17.01 -3.35 16.68
C PRO A 329 16.86 -3.91 18.10
N SER A 330 17.68 -3.49 19.07
CA SER A 330 17.58 -3.87 20.47
C SER A 330 16.60 -2.99 21.27
N ASP A 331 16.21 -1.83 20.74
CA ASP A 331 15.28 -0.90 21.37
C ASP A 331 13.86 -1.10 20.85
N ARG A 332 12.96 -1.63 21.67
CA ARG A 332 11.54 -1.80 21.35
C ARG A 332 10.80 -0.50 21.01
N GLY A 333 11.37 0.64 21.32
CA GLY A 333 10.87 1.96 20.95
C GLY A 333 11.35 2.43 19.59
N THR A 334 12.04 1.59 18.82
CA THR A 334 12.43 1.86 17.44
C THR A 334 11.92 0.77 16.51
N MET A 335 11.53 1.15 15.29
CA MET A 335 11.06 0.25 14.24
C MET A 335 11.60 0.70 12.89
N ASP A 336 12.06 -0.27 12.11
CA ASP A 336 12.55 -0.06 10.76
C ASP A 336 11.66 -0.75 9.75
N PHE A 337 11.30 -0.01 8.71
CA PHE A 337 10.54 -0.51 7.56
C PHE A 337 11.45 -0.48 6.34
N CYS A 338 11.68 -1.62 5.71
CA CYS A 338 12.32 -1.69 4.41
C CYS A 338 11.28 -1.73 3.31
N GLY A 339 11.20 -0.65 2.54
CA GLY A 339 10.16 -0.45 1.55
C GLY A 339 8.87 0.14 2.15
N PHE A 340 7.91 0.40 1.27
CA PHE A 340 6.65 1.03 1.66
C PHE A 340 5.48 0.43 0.88
N ASP A 341 4.93 -0.64 1.40
CA ASP A 341 3.73 -1.26 0.83
C ASP A 341 2.44 -0.64 1.39
N THR A 342 1.31 -1.12 0.93
CA THR A 342 -0.01 -0.63 1.34
C THR A 342 -0.37 -0.96 2.80
N ASN A 343 0.41 -1.77 3.51
CA ASN A 343 0.23 -2.10 4.92
C ASN A 343 1.10 -1.26 5.85
N ALA A 344 2.21 -0.72 5.35
CA ALA A 344 3.17 0.06 6.13
C ALA A 344 2.52 1.20 6.94
N PRO A 345 1.57 2.00 6.41
CA PRO A 345 0.90 3.05 7.19
C PRO A 345 0.14 2.51 8.41
N ARG A 346 -0.49 1.34 8.28
CA ARG A 346 -1.20 0.73 9.40
C ARG A 346 -0.24 0.27 10.50
N VAL A 347 0.83 -0.40 10.12
CA VAL A 347 1.86 -0.86 11.05
C VAL A 347 2.51 0.34 11.75
N LEU A 348 2.81 1.42 11.01
CA LEU A 348 3.30 2.68 11.58
C LEU A 348 2.34 3.25 12.64
N THR A 349 1.04 3.29 12.33
CA THR A 349 0.02 3.78 13.27
C THR A 349 -0.06 2.91 14.52
N ASP A 350 -0.02 1.58 14.37
CA ASP A 350 -0.06 0.64 15.49
C ASP A 350 1.19 0.75 16.37
N PHE A 351 2.37 0.89 15.76
CA PHE A 351 3.62 1.16 16.46
C PHE A 351 3.57 2.50 17.20
N SER A 352 3.19 3.59 16.52
CA SER A 352 3.11 4.93 17.15
C SER A 352 2.15 4.94 18.34
N ALA A 353 1.03 4.24 18.25
CA ALA A 353 0.05 4.12 19.32
C ALA A 353 0.48 3.18 20.47
N GLY A 354 1.58 2.44 20.32
CA GLY A 354 2.03 1.49 21.32
C GLY A 354 1.23 0.19 21.36
N ARG A 355 0.58 -0.18 20.26
CA ARG A 355 -0.15 -1.45 20.13
C ARG A 355 0.74 -2.62 19.74
N ILE A 356 1.91 -2.32 19.19
CA ILE A 356 2.98 -3.27 18.88
C ILE A 356 4.32 -2.72 19.33
#